data_39ffca432872bde9ddd4102f7f5b9d20
#
_entry.id   39ffca432872bde9ddd4102f7f5b9d20
#
_cell.length_a   1.000
_cell.length_b   1.000
_cell.length_c   1.000
_cell.angle_alpha   90.00
_cell.angle_beta   90.00
_cell.angle_gamma   90.00
#
_symmetry.space_group_name_H-M   'P 1'
#
loop_
_entity.id
_entity.type
_entity.pdbx_description
1 polymer ?
#
loop_
_entity_poly.entity_id
_entity_poly.type
_entity_poly.pdbx_seq_one_letter_code
_entity_poly.pdbx_strand_id
1 'polypeptide(L)'
;MELTSKTKELLQQLEAKFGEIGQDLDTHLEGLLHSTPITYWDYIQTDALLELQTQRTNLPDEMVFIMYHQVNELLFKMILWEIQQVSKNTSLTAAFFCEKLMRVSRYFDMLTSSFNIMREG
;
A
#
# COMPACT_ATOMS: atom_id res chain seq x y z
N MET A 1 37.31 1.97 3.11
CA MET A 1 36.45 3.16 3.07
C MET A 1 36.26 3.70 4.48
N GLU A 2 36.57 4.96 4.68
CA GLU A 2 36.29 5.60 5.96
C GLU A 2 34.90 6.17 5.99
N LEU A 3 34.19 5.93 7.11
CA LEU A 3 32.85 6.45 7.29
C LEU A 3 32.91 7.91 7.70
N THR A 4 32.05 8.72 7.12
CA THR A 4 31.90 10.12 7.53
C THR A 4 31.21 10.16 8.91
N SER A 5 31.36 11.27 9.64
CA SER A 5 30.68 11.46 10.92
C SER A 5 29.18 11.34 10.76
N LYS A 6 28.63 11.88 9.67
CA LYS A 6 27.19 11.78 9.38
C LYS A 6 26.76 10.34 9.14
N THR A 7 27.55 9.57 8.40
CA THR A 7 27.22 8.15 8.14
C THR A 7 27.20 7.36 9.43
N LYS A 8 28.22 7.58 10.31
CA LYS A 8 28.26 6.91 11.60
C LYS A 8 27.04 7.25 12.46
N GLU A 9 26.63 8.51 12.46
CA GLU A 9 25.48 8.95 13.21
C GLU A 9 24.19 8.31 12.68
N LEU A 10 24.02 8.26 11.34
CA LEU A 10 22.86 7.63 10.72
C LEU A 10 22.80 6.12 11.03
N LEU A 11 23.94 5.43 11.02
CA LEU A 11 23.99 4.02 11.38
C LEU A 11 23.57 3.79 12.83
N GLN A 12 24.00 4.67 13.74
CA GLN A 12 23.60 4.59 15.16
C GLN A 12 22.09 4.80 15.31
N GLN A 13 21.54 5.76 14.58
CA GLN A 13 20.09 6.03 14.60
C GLN A 13 19.30 4.85 14.06
N LEU A 14 19.78 4.24 12.97
CA LEU A 14 19.13 3.04 12.40
C LEU A 14 19.19 1.86 13.35
N GLU A 15 20.33 1.66 14.02
CA GLU A 15 20.49 0.58 15.00
C GLU A 15 19.48 0.74 16.13
N ALA A 16 19.34 1.95 16.66
CA ALA A 16 18.38 2.24 17.70
C ALA A 16 16.95 2.01 17.23
N LYS A 17 16.62 2.48 16.02
CA LYS A 17 15.28 2.35 15.45
C LYS A 17 14.88 0.89 15.25
N PHE A 18 15.76 0.09 14.65
CA PHE A 18 15.44 -1.32 14.40
C PHE A 18 15.49 -2.14 15.69
N GLY A 19 16.33 -1.76 16.64
CA GLY A 19 16.35 -2.40 17.96
C GLY A 19 15.04 -2.24 18.70
N GLU A 20 14.38 -1.09 18.58
CA GLU A 20 13.08 -0.84 19.21
C GLU A 20 11.99 -1.79 18.70
N ILE A 21 12.06 -2.20 17.44
CA ILE A 21 11.09 -3.11 16.85
C ILE A 21 11.58 -4.56 16.81
N GLY A 22 12.67 -4.85 17.55
CA GLY A 22 13.20 -6.22 17.66
C GLY A 22 13.92 -6.71 16.42
N GLN A 23 14.41 -5.81 15.58
CA GLN A 23 15.15 -6.17 14.37
C GLN A 23 16.62 -5.82 14.50
N ASP A 24 17.47 -6.65 13.89
CA ASP A 24 18.91 -6.48 13.88
C ASP A 24 19.33 -5.66 12.66
N LEU A 25 20.13 -4.61 12.90
CA LEU A 25 20.61 -3.74 11.82
C LEU A 25 21.44 -4.52 10.80
N ASP A 26 22.31 -5.43 11.25
CA ASP A 26 23.15 -6.20 10.34
C ASP A 26 22.31 -7.05 9.38
N THR A 27 21.23 -7.64 9.87
CA THR A 27 20.29 -8.40 9.04
C THR A 27 19.65 -7.53 7.98
N HIS A 28 19.25 -6.30 8.35
CA HIS A 28 18.71 -5.34 7.40
C HIS A 28 19.72 -4.94 6.33
N LEU A 29 20.96 -4.67 6.73
CA LEU A 29 22.00 -4.30 5.79
C LEU A 29 22.31 -5.44 4.82
N GLU A 30 22.35 -6.68 5.31
CA GLU A 30 22.52 -7.86 4.44
C GLU A 30 21.37 -7.98 3.44
N GLY A 31 20.13 -7.75 3.90
CA GLY A 31 18.97 -7.75 3.01
C GLY A 31 19.08 -6.72 1.91
N LEU A 32 19.50 -5.51 2.25
CA LEU A 32 19.70 -4.45 1.27
C LEU A 32 20.82 -4.78 0.28
N LEU A 33 21.91 -5.39 0.77
CA LEU A 33 23.03 -5.79 -0.08
C LEU A 33 22.60 -6.78 -1.16
N HIS A 34 21.74 -7.72 -0.81
CA HIS A 34 21.28 -8.76 -1.72
C HIS A 34 19.99 -8.43 -2.46
N SER A 35 19.36 -7.28 -2.15
CA SER A 35 18.14 -6.88 -2.83
C SER A 35 18.46 -6.35 -4.21
N THR A 36 17.53 -6.59 -5.15
CA THR A 36 17.56 -6.00 -6.47
C THR A 36 16.75 -4.71 -6.43
N PRO A 37 17.30 -3.57 -6.88
CA PRO A 37 16.52 -2.35 -6.94
C PRO A 37 15.26 -2.54 -7.76
N ILE A 38 14.12 -2.14 -7.20
CA ILE A 38 12.81 -2.22 -7.85
C ILE A 38 12.32 -0.80 -8.10
N THR A 39 11.86 -0.53 -9.33
CA THR A 39 11.21 0.75 -9.62
C THR A 39 9.81 0.76 -9.01
N TYR A 40 9.26 1.97 -8.84
CA TYR A 40 7.88 2.12 -8.37
C TYR A 40 6.89 1.34 -9.26
N TRP A 41 7.09 1.43 -10.58
CA TRP A 41 6.20 0.79 -11.56
C TRP A 41 6.21 -0.74 -11.44
N ASP A 42 7.39 -1.31 -11.24
CA ASP A 42 7.52 -2.76 -11.04
C ASP A 42 6.95 -3.19 -9.70
N TYR A 43 7.14 -2.37 -8.68
CA TYR A 43 6.67 -2.66 -7.33
C TYR A 43 5.15 -2.78 -7.29
N ILE A 44 4.44 -1.86 -7.93
CA ILE A 44 2.96 -1.89 -7.99
C ILE A 44 2.44 -2.70 -9.18
N GLN A 45 3.33 -3.30 -9.97
CA GLN A 45 2.98 -4.13 -11.12
C GLN A 45 2.09 -3.39 -12.13
N THR A 46 2.48 -2.18 -12.48
CA THR A 46 1.71 -1.32 -13.37
C THR A 46 1.41 -1.98 -14.70
N ASP A 47 2.40 -2.63 -15.32
CA ASP A 47 2.20 -3.26 -16.63
C ASP A 47 1.14 -4.35 -16.57
N ALA A 48 1.20 -5.22 -15.57
CA ALA A 48 0.20 -6.27 -15.38
C ALA A 48 -1.18 -5.68 -15.08
N LEU A 49 -1.23 -4.67 -14.20
CA LEU A 49 -2.48 -4.03 -13.82
C LEU A 49 -3.20 -3.44 -15.02
N LEU A 50 -2.48 -2.74 -15.89
CA LEU A 50 -3.07 -2.06 -17.05
C LEU A 50 -3.40 -3.02 -18.21
N GLU A 51 -3.11 -4.31 -18.08
CA GLU A 51 -3.49 -5.34 -19.04
C GLU A 51 -4.72 -6.14 -18.62
N LEU A 52 -5.30 -5.83 -17.47
CA LEU A 52 -6.43 -6.60 -16.92
C LEU A 52 -7.80 -6.13 -17.42
N GLN A 53 -7.84 -5.20 -18.35
CA GLN A 53 -9.08 -4.66 -18.91
C GLN A 53 -9.31 -5.24 -20.31
N THR A 54 -10.32 -6.10 -20.44
CA THR A 54 -10.65 -6.72 -21.72
C THR A 54 -12.04 -6.27 -22.16
N GLN A 55 -12.08 -5.47 -23.22
CA GLN A 55 -13.32 -4.97 -23.79
C GLN A 55 -13.99 -6.10 -24.59
N ARG A 56 -15.28 -6.31 -24.37
CA ARG A 56 -16.08 -7.35 -25.04
C ARG A 56 -17.04 -6.81 -26.07
N THR A 57 -17.26 -5.50 -26.11
CA THR A 57 -18.10 -4.82 -27.07
C THR A 57 -17.30 -3.73 -27.77
N ASN A 58 -17.93 -3.06 -28.75
CA ASN A 58 -17.29 -1.95 -29.44
C ASN A 58 -17.63 -0.59 -28.81
N LEU A 59 -18.28 -0.61 -27.65
CA LEU A 59 -18.65 0.62 -26.96
C LEU A 59 -17.45 1.18 -26.19
N PRO A 60 -17.01 2.41 -26.50
CA PRO A 60 -15.83 2.97 -25.80
C PRO A 60 -16.01 3.08 -24.28
N ASP A 61 -17.24 3.34 -23.83
CA ASP A 61 -17.52 3.50 -22.40
C ASP A 61 -17.42 2.20 -21.62
N GLU A 62 -17.42 1.05 -22.30
CA GLU A 62 -17.20 -0.23 -21.63
C GLU A 62 -15.86 -0.27 -20.91
N MET A 63 -14.82 0.30 -21.50
CA MET A 63 -13.50 0.33 -20.86
C MET A 63 -13.54 1.14 -19.57
N VAL A 64 -14.25 2.27 -19.56
CA VAL A 64 -14.44 3.07 -18.33
C VAL A 64 -15.25 2.27 -17.31
N PHE A 65 -16.28 1.57 -17.74
CA PHE A 65 -17.09 0.72 -16.86
C PHE A 65 -16.22 -0.33 -16.17
N ILE A 66 -15.35 -1.00 -16.95
CA ILE A 66 -14.46 -2.03 -16.39
C ILE A 66 -13.52 -1.44 -15.36
N MET A 67 -12.81 -0.37 -15.72
CA MET A 67 -11.83 0.24 -14.83
C MET A 67 -12.46 0.82 -13.57
N TYR A 68 -13.62 1.45 -13.72
CA TYR A 68 -14.37 1.98 -12.59
C TYR A 68 -14.69 0.88 -11.57
N HIS A 69 -15.14 -0.27 -12.04
CA HIS A 69 -15.45 -1.39 -11.17
C HIS A 69 -14.19 -2.02 -10.56
N GLN A 70 -13.09 -2.05 -11.33
CA GLN A 70 -11.81 -2.52 -10.81
C GLN A 70 -11.31 -1.62 -9.67
N VAL A 71 -11.46 -0.30 -9.82
CA VAL A 71 -11.11 0.64 -8.75
C VAL A 71 -11.93 0.36 -7.50
N ASN A 72 -13.23 0.14 -7.65
CA ASN A 72 -14.11 -0.15 -6.52
C ASN A 72 -13.73 -1.47 -5.83
N GLU A 73 -13.40 -2.49 -6.61
CA GLU A 73 -12.97 -3.77 -6.05
C GLU A 73 -11.67 -3.65 -5.26
N LEU A 74 -10.73 -2.82 -5.73
CA LEU A 74 -9.50 -2.55 -5.00
C LEU A 74 -9.77 -1.80 -3.70
N LEU A 75 -10.71 -0.86 -3.72
CA LEU A 75 -11.11 -0.16 -2.49
C LEU A 75 -11.75 -1.13 -1.48
N PHE A 76 -12.59 -2.05 -1.95
CA PHE A 76 -13.14 -3.10 -1.08
C PHE A 76 -12.05 -3.96 -0.49
N LYS A 77 -11.06 -4.33 -1.29
CA LYS A 77 -9.93 -5.13 -0.80
C LYS A 77 -9.13 -4.38 0.26
N MET A 78 -8.93 -3.08 0.07
CA MET A 78 -8.25 -2.24 1.06
C MET A 78 -9.02 -2.20 2.38
N ILE A 79 -10.34 -2.05 2.31
CA ILE A 79 -11.20 -2.05 3.50
C ILE A 79 -11.08 -3.38 4.24
N LEU A 80 -11.21 -4.48 3.52
CA LEU A 80 -11.11 -5.82 4.11
C LEU A 80 -9.73 -6.07 4.71
N TRP A 81 -8.69 -5.57 4.07
CA TRP A 81 -7.33 -5.71 4.59
C TRP A 81 -7.15 -4.99 5.93
N GLU A 82 -7.67 -3.77 6.03
CA GLU A 82 -7.61 -3.00 7.28
C GLU A 82 -8.41 -3.69 8.39
N ILE A 83 -9.60 -4.20 8.06
CA ILE A 83 -10.43 -4.93 9.03
C ILE A 83 -9.70 -6.18 9.52
N GLN A 84 -9.02 -6.90 8.63
CA GLN A 84 -8.24 -8.07 9.01
C GLN A 84 -7.10 -7.72 9.96
N GLN A 85 -6.46 -6.58 9.77
CA GLN A 85 -5.40 -6.10 10.68
C GLN A 85 -5.94 -5.90 12.09
N VAL A 86 -7.12 -5.32 12.22
CA VAL A 86 -7.78 -5.15 13.52
C VAL A 86 -8.16 -6.51 14.12
N SER A 87 -8.76 -7.37 13.31
CA SER A 87 -9.28 -8.67 13.73
C SER A 87 -8.18 -9.61 14.23
N LYS A 88 -6.99 -9.54 13.61
CA LYS A 88 -5.86 -10.41 13.93
C LYS A 88 -4.93 -9.86 15.02
N ASN A 89 -5.14 -8.63 15.44
CA ASN A 89 -4.25 -7.99 16.40
C ASN A 89 -4.65 -8.40 17.81
N THR A 90 -3.74 -9.08 18.52
CA THR A 90 -3.96 -9.53 19.89
C THR A 90 -3.62 -8.46 20.92
N SER A 91 -2.93 -7.38 20.51
CA SER A 91 -2.51 -6.29 21.38
C SER A 91 -3.14 -4.97 20.91
N LEU A 92 -4.43 -5.00 20.63
CA LEU A 92 -5.15 -3.86 20.09
C LEU A 92 -5.15 -2.68 21.06
N THR A 93 -4.61 -1.54 20.61
CA THR A 93 -4.66 -0.29 21.34
C THR A 93 -5.77 0.60 20.77
N ALA A 94 -6.26 1.54 21.56
CA ALA A 94 -7.26 2.51 21.11
C ALA A 94 -6.73 3.34 19.94
N ALA A 95 -5.45 3.74 20.00
CA ALA A 95 -4.82 4.52 18.93
C ALA A 95 -4.78 3.75 17.61
N PHE A 96 -4.38 2.48 17.65
CA PHE A 96 -4.33 1.61 16.47
C PHE A 96 -5.73 1.44 15.87
N PHE A 97 -6.69 1.14 16.72
CA PHE A 97 -8.08 0.93 16.30
C PHE A 97 -8.66 2.18 15.63
N CYS A 98 -8.44 3.35 16.24
CA CYS A 98 -8.91 4.62 15.67
C CYS A 98 -8.25 4.93 14.34
N GLU A 99 -6.95 4.65 14.21
CA GLU A 99 -6.24 4.85 12.95
C GLU A 99 -6.86 4.01 11.83
N LYS A 100 -7.13 2.73 12.12
CA LYS A 100 -7.72 1.83 11.13
C LYS A 100 -9.14 2.23 10.77
N LEU A 101 -9.94 2.65 11.73
CA LEU A 101 -11.29 3.16 11.47
C LEU A 101 -11.27 4.39 10.58
N MET A 102 -10.34 5.31 10.83
CA MET A 102 -10.19 6.50 9.99
C MET A 102 -9.82 6.15 8.56
N ARG A 103 -8.93 5.19 8.37
CA ARG A 103 -8.56 4.72 7.03
C ARG A 103 -9.75 4.10 6.30
N VAL A 104 -10.47 3.22 6.97
CA VAL A 104 -11.66 2.59 6.40
C VAL A 104 -12.71 3.64 6.01
N SER A 105 -12.92 4.63 6.87
CA SER A 105 -13.84 5.73 6.60
C SER A 105 -13.45 6.49 5.33
N ARG A 106 -12.14 6.75 5.14
CA ARG A 106 -11.65 7.43 3.94
C ARG A 106 -11.86 6.59 2.68
N TYR A 107 -11.70 5.27 2.78
CA TYR A 107 -11.96 4.38 1.65
C TYR A 107 -13.43 4.41 1.27
N PHE A 108 -14.34 4.42 2.25
CA PHE A 108 -15.78 4.55 2.00
C PHE A 108 -16.13 5.91 1.39
N ASP A 109 -15.49 6.98 1.84
CA ASP A 109 -15.68 8.30 1.24
C ASP A 109 -15.29 8.29 -0.23
N MET A 110 -14.18 7.63 -0.56
CA MET A 110 -13.72 7.51 -1.93
C MET A 110 -14.69 6.67 -2.77
N LEU A 111 -15.22 5.58 -2.21
CA LEU A 111 -16.25 4.77 -2.88
C LEU A 111 -17.49 5.61 -3.16
N THR A 112 -17.94 6.37 -2.17
CA THR A 112 -19.11 7.23 -2.32
C THR A 112 -18.91 8.27 -3.42
N SER A 113 -17.71 8.90 -3.44
CA SER A 113 -17.37 9.88 -4.47
C SER A 113 -17.26 9.24 -5.84
N SER A 114 -16.83 7.98 -5.92
CA SER A 114 -16.63 7.29 -7.20
C SER A 114 -17.95 7.07 -7.94
N PHE A 115 -19.06 6.98 -7.24
CA PHE A 115 -20.38 6.83 -7.90
C PHE A 115 -20.70 8.03 -8.82
N ASN A 116 -20.09 9.19 -8.55
CA ASN A 116 -20.31 10.36 -9.39
C ASN A 116 -19.67 10.25 -10.78
N ILE A 117 -18.70 9.35 -10.95
CA ILE A 117 -18.02 9.15 -12.24
C ILE A 117 -18.99 8.65 -13.28
N MET A 118 -19.90 7.75 -12.91
CA MET A 118 -20.86 7.14 -13.83
C MET A 118 -22.25 7.78 -13.78
N ARG A 119 -22.43 8.77 -12.91
CA ARG A 119 -23.76 9.34 -12.63
C ARG A 119 -24.42 9.98 -13.83
N GLU A 120 -23.63 10.59 -14.71
CA GLU A 120 -24.10 11.31 -15.88
C GLU A 120 -23.67 10.64 -17.20
N GLY A 121 -23.20 9.43 -17.09
CA GLY A 121 -22.67 8.67 -18.22
C GLY A 121 -23.72 7.96 -19.06
#